data_f93283db82abcfd4eb514626897f56c6
#
_entry.id   f93283db82abcfd4eb514626897f56c6
#
_cell.length_a   1.000
_cell.length_b   1.000
_cell.length_c   1.000
_cell.angle_alpha   90.00
_cell.angle_beta   90.00
_cell.angle_gamma   90.00
#
_symmetry.space_group_name_H-M   'P 1'
#
loop_
_entity.id
_entity.type
_entity.pdbx_description
1 polymer ?
#
loop_
_entity_poly.entity_id
_entity_poly.type
_entity_poly.pdbx_seq_one_letter_code
_entity_poly.pdbx_strand_id
1 'polypeptide(L)'
;IGVSVVCAVGCGVLYHFQGKNGIDCFPSGKVNLIYGEEILFFIFFLMWTYFAGFRPQAYGTEKFMDYGFMEAMMRSTTLPARDLWYSEGTINYYYGGQYFAVFLTKLTNTQVAQTYNLMRTLVAGFCFSVPFALVRQMVLDSWKREKPALLGGALAGAGVSLAGNMHYVVIGKLLPWIREIFHLPKGDYTYWFPNSTRYIGYYPAGNDKTIHEFPSYSFVLGDLHAHVVNLMFVVALISLVYAMMQHYSGKNALQAEVTGNRNFYKNQVVAALTDPYVLVFAFLIGMFHWTNYWDFVIYYVMGGMGVIWCNCQNYKELEKPHRMRMTMGISLLHAVWVFLLANIAALPFTLQFQSMVSEVVLAQNHSRPYQYWLIWGLPAIGTVLFFWCVKREGAKKADAFGVLLGIS
;
A
#
# COMPACT_ATOMS: atom_id res chain seq x y z
N ILE A 1 13.75 24.88 4.93
CA ILE A 1 14.20 25.74 3.80
C ILE A 1 15.21 24.99 2.94
N GLY A 2 16.34 24.47 3.49
CA GLY A 2 17.37 23.78 2.72
C GLY A 2 16.86 22.60 1.87
N VAL A 3 16.06 21.72 2.45
CA VAL A 3 15.50 20.56 1.75
C VAL A 3 14.54 20.98 0.63
N SER A 4 13.71 21.99 0.87
CA SER A 4 12.78 22.53 -0.15
C SER A 4 13.53 23.12 -1.35
N VAL A 5 14.65 23.81 -1.09
CA VAL A 5 15.53 24.33 -2.14
C VAL A 5 16.20 23.19 -2.91
N VAL A 6 16.69 22.17 -2.23
CA VAL A 6 17.29 20.98 -2.88
C VAL A 6 16.26 20.24 -3.73
N CYS A 7 15.04 20.05 -3.24
CA CYS A 7 13.95 19.45 -4.02
C CYS A 7 13.58 20.29 -5.23
N ALA A 8 13.43 21.62 -5.08
CA ALA A 8 13.11 22.52 -6.18
C ALA A 8 14.23 22.56 -7.24
N VAL A 9 15.50 22.61 -6.80
CA VAL A 9 16.66 22.54 -7.71
C VAL A 9 16.70 21.18 -8.39
N GLY A 10 16.51 20.07 -7.64
CA GLY A 10 16.44 18.72 -8.20
C GLY A 10 15.34 18.57 -9.26
N CYS A 11 14.13 19.06 -8.99
CA CYS A 11 13.03 19.09 -9.95
C CYS A 11 13.37 19.97 -11.17
N GLY A 12 13.99 21.13 -10.97
CA GLY A 12 14.40 22.04 -12.05
C GLY A 12 15.50 21.42 -12.94
N VAL A 13 16.45 20.71 -12.31
CA VAL A 13 17.52 19.97 -13.02
C VAL A 13 16.91 18.82 -13.82
N LEU A 14 16.04 18.01 -13.20
CA LEU A 14 15.32 16.93 -13.90
C LEU A 14 14.51 17.47 -15.08
N TYR A 15 13.76 18.54 -14.87
CA TYR A 15 12.98 19.20 -15.93
C TYR A 15 13.87 19.67 -17.09
N HIS A 16 15.02 20.27 -16.79
CA HIS A 16 15.99 20.72 -17.80
C HIS A 16 16.61 19.56 -18.60
N PHE A 17 16.97 18.47 -17.93
CA PHE A 17 17.50 17.29 -18.61
C PHE A 17 16.44 16.57 -19.44
N GLN A 18 15.17 16.57 -19.01
CA GLN A 18 14.05 15.99 -19.75
C GLN A 18 13.75 16.75 -21.03
N GLY A 19 13.76 18.07 -21.01
CA GLY A 19 13.57 18.89 -22.20
C GLY A 19 14.62 18.68 -23.29
N LYS A 20 15.87 18.32 -22.88
CA LYS A 20 16.93 17.97 -23.82
C LYS A 20 16.84 16.57 -24.43
N ASN A 21 16.20 15.63 -23.73
CA ASN A 21 16.11 14.23 -24.15
C ASN A 21 14.76 13.86 -24.82
N GLY A 22 13.89 14.85 -25.08
CA GLY A 22 12.61 14.63 -25.73
C GLY A 22 11.62 13.78 -24.91
N ILE A 23 11.86 13.63 -23.59
CA ILE A 23 10.93 12.94 -22.70
C ILE A 23 9.86 13.94 -22.26
N ASP A 24 8.67 13.80 -22.81
CA ASP A 24 7.48 14.58 -22.43
C ASP A 24 6.97 14.05 -21.08
N CYS A 25 7.40 14.67 -19.98
CA CYS A 25 6.93 14.30 -18.64
C CYS A 25 5.44 14.56 -18.42
N PHE A 26 4.90 15.50 -19.14
CA PHE A 26 3.48 15.85 -19.15
C PHE A 26 2.97 15.86 -20.59
N PRO A 27 2.66 14.69 -21.17
CA PRO A 27 2.05 14.67 -22.50
C PRO A 27 0.82 15.55 -22.48
N SER A 28 0.78 16.54 -23.37
CA SER A 28 -0.24 17.61 -23.42
C SER A 28 -1.68 17.08 -23.42
N GLY A 29 -1.90 15.87 -23.93
CA GLY A 29 -3.21 15.19 -23.89
C GLY A 29 -3.61 14.57 -22.53
N LYS A 30 -2.72 14.51 -21.54
CA LYS A 30 -3.02 13.92 -20.21
C LYS A 30 -3.10 14.96 -19.09
N VAL A 31 -2.85 16.22 -19.37
CA VAL A 31 -2.86 17.30 -18.36
C VAL A 31 -4.21 17.41 -17.66
N ASN A 32 -5.32 17.35 -18.40
CA ASN A 32 -6.68 17.38 -17.82
C ASN A 32 -6.95 16.18 -16.90
N LEU A 33 -6.37 15.01 -17.18
CA LEU A 33 -6.48 13.84 -16.32
C LEU A 33 -5.76 14.07 -15.00
N ILE A 34 -4.53 14.57 -15.04
CA ILE A 34 -3.74 14.88 -13.84
C ILE A 34 -4.49 15.88 -12.98
N TYR A 35 -4.99 16.98 -13.54
CA TYR A 35 -5.81 17.93 -12.79
C TYR A 35 -7.08 17.29 -12.21
N GLY A 36 -7.73 16.39 -12.94
CA GLY A 36 -8.89 15.65 -12.45
C GLY A 36 -8.56 14.77 -11.23
N GLU A 37 -7.43 14.09 -11.26
CA GLU A 37 -6.96 13.25 -10.15
C GLU A 37 -6.54 14.08 -8.93
N GLU A 38 -5.89 15.23 -9.14
CA GLU A 38 -5.56 16.19 -8.07
C GLU A 38 -6.82 16.78 -7.42
N ILE A 39 -7.80 17.20 -8.22
CA ILE A 39 -9.09 17.69 -7.72
C ILE A 39 -9.79 16.59 -6.91
N LEU A 40 -9.76 15.35 -7.39
CA LEU A 40 -10.35 14.22 -6.69
C LEU A 40 -9.66 13.98 -5.34
N PHE A 41 -8.31 14.03 -5.29
CA PHE A 41 -7.57 13.98 -4.05
C PHE A 41 -8.02 15.07 -3.07
N PHE A 42 -8.10 16.33 -3.52
CA PHE A 42 -8.52 17.44 -2.66
C PHE A 42 -9.97 17.32 -2.18
N ILE A 43 -10.88 16.79 -2.99
CA ILE A 43 -12.27 16.52 -2.56
C ILE A 43 -12.28 15.56 -1.38
N PHE A 44 -11.57 14.43 -1.46
CA PHE A 44 -11.54 13.44 -0.38
C PHE A 44 -10.72 13.90 0.83
N PHE A 45 -9.61 14.60 0.61
CA PHE A 45 -8.85 15.24 1.68
C PHE A 45 -9.71 16.22 2.47
N LEU A 46 -10.42 17.13 1.80
CA LEU A 46 -11.30 18.11 2.45
C LEU A 46 -12.51 17.45 3.11
N MET A 47 -13.11 16.44 2.49
CA MET A 47 -14.20 15.66 3.07
C MET A 47 -13.75 15.04 4.40
N TRP A 48 -12.64 14.32 4.41
CA TRP A 48 -12.11 13.71 5.62
C TRP A 48 -11.65 14.75 6.65
N THR A 49 -11.12 15.89 6.21
CA THR A 49 -10.75 17.02 7.11
C THR A 49 -11.99 17.60 7.77
N TYR A 50 -13.09 17.74 7.06
CA TYR A 50 -14.38 18.16 7.61
C TYR A 50 -14.86 17.18 8.70
N PHE A 51 -14.86 15.87 8.41
CA PHE A 51 -15.23 14.87 9.41
C PHE A 51 -14.25 14.84 10.61
N ALA A 52 -12.96 15.02 10.38
CA ALA A 52 -11.97 15.11 11.44
C ALA A 52 -12.21 16.29 12.40
N GLY A 53 -12.77 17.38 11.87
CA GLY A 53 -13.11 18.58 12.65
C GLY A 53 -14.15 18.36 13.74
N PHE A 54 -14.98 17.31 13.66
CA PHE A 54 -15.94 16.97 14.73
C PHE A 54 -15.28 16.37 15.98
N ARG A 55 -14.10 15.74 15.83
CA ARG A 55 -13.32 15.15 16.94
C ARG A 55 -11.82 15.36 16.70
N PRO A 56 -11.33 16.59 16.85
CA PRO A 56 -9.95 16.92 16.54
C PRO A 56 -8.96 16.50 17.64
N GLN A 57 -9.45 16.15 18.84
CA GLN A 57 -8.60 15.88 20.00
C GLN A 57 -7.79 14.58 19.81
N ALA A 58 -6.51 14.63 20.08
CA ALA A 58 -5.63 13.48 20.18
C ALA A 58 -5.81 12.75 21.52
N TYR A 59 -7.05 12.36 21.82
CA TYR A 59 -7.45 11.71 23.06
C TYR A 59 -8.25 10.43 22.78
N GLY A 60 -8.10 9.46 23.67
CA GLY A 60 -8.69 8.12 23.54
C GLY A 60 -7.89 7.21 22.62
N THR A 61 -7.99 5.91 22.84
CA THR A 61 -7.13 4.89 22.22
C THR A 61 -5.64 5.22 22.37
N GLU A 62 -4.81 5.00 21.37
CA GLU A 62 -3.38 5.24 21.39
C GLU A 62 -2.97 6.58 20.72
N LYS A 63 -3.94 7.45 20.40
CA LYS A 63 -3.69 8.73 19.72
C LYS A 63 -2.68 9.63 20.45
N PHE A 64 -2.73 9.63 21.78
CA PHE A 64 -1.79 10.41 22.60
C PHE A 64 -0.35 9.93 22.41
N MET A 65 -0.15 8.63 22.14
CA MET A 65 1.15 8.05 21.88
C MET A 65 1.70 8.55 20.55
N ASP A 66 0.94 8.41 19.45
CA ASP A 66 1.37 8.87 18.13
C ASP A 66 1.59 10.38 18.08
N TYR A 67 0.69 11.14 18.71
CA TYR A 67 0.83 12.59 18.87
C TYR A 67 2.10 12.93 19.68
N GLY A 68 2.33 12.22 20.77
CA GLY A 68 3.50 12.40 21.64
C GLY A 68 4.81 12.09 20.89
N PHE A 69 4.84 11.04 20.07
CA PHE A 69 6.00 10.75 19.23
C PHE A 69 6.30 11.89 18.25
N MET A 70 5.27 12.45 17.60
CA MET A 70 5.47 13.62 16.75
C MET A 70 6.04 14.80 17.53
N GLU A 71 5.53 15.10 18.73
CA GLU A 71 6.04 16.17 19.61
C GLU A 71 7.49 15.93 20.06
N ALA A 72 7.84 14.68 20.39
CA ALA A 72 9.21 14.33 20.74
C ALA A 72 10.17 14.54 19.57
N MET A 73 9.78 14.09 18.36
CA MET A 73 10.58 14.24 17.14
C MET A 73 10.66 15.71 16.66
N MET A 74 9.65 16.55 16.93
CA MET A 74 9.73 17.97 16.63
C MET A 74 10.85 18.67 17.43
N ARG A 75 11.05 18.26 18.66
CA ARG A 75 12.07 18.81 19.57
C ARG A 75 13.45 18.15 19.43
N SER A 76 13.50 16.97 18.81
CA SER A 76 14.74 16.22 18.66
C SER A 76 15.59 16.73 17.50
N THR A 77 16.92 16.69 17.69
CA THR A 77 17.90 16.93 16.62
C THR A 77 18.39 15.65 15.96
N THR A 78 18.13 14.50 16.59
CA THR A 78 18.52 13.18 16.13
C THR A 78 17.36 12.20 16.18
N LEU A 79 17.42 11.10 15.46
CA LEU A 79 16.47 9.99 15.49
C LEU A 79 17.19 8.70 15.92
N PRO A 80 16.50 7.85 16.68
CA PRO A 80 15.19 8.06 17.30
C PRO A 80 15.19 9.15 18.37
N ALA A 81 14.05 9.84 18.54
CA ALA A 81 13.89 10.83 19.59
C ALA A 81 13.83 10.16 20.98
N ARG A 82 14.05 10.94 22.06
CA ARG A 82 13.87 10.44 23.43
C ARG A 82 12.42 10.03 23.65
N ASP A 83 12.24 8.91 24.34
CA ASP A 83 10.92 8.41 24.70
C ASP A 83 10.27 9.33 25.73
N LEU A 84 8.95 9.52 25.64
CA LEU A 84 8.19 10.41 26.53
C LEU A 84 7.83 9.77 27.86
N TRP A 85 7.79 8.44 27.89
CA TRP A 85 7.42 7.65 29.08
C TRP A 85 8.61 6.96 29.73
N TYR A 86 9.72 6.84 28.98
CA TYR A 86 10.97 6.28 29.47
C TYR A 86 12.15 7.22 29.18
N SER A 87 12.41 8.13 30.10
CA SER A 87 13.35 9.25 29.92
C SER A 87 14.81 8.83 29.62
N GLU A 88 15.21 7.63 30.01
CA GLU A 88 16.55 7.11 29.75
C GLU A 88 16.68 6.44 28.39
N GLY A 89 15.56 6.17 27.71
CA GLY A 89 15.50 5.50 26.41
C GLY A 89 15.11 6.42 25.26
N THR A 90 15.05 5.79 24.09
CA THR A 90 14.56 6.40 22.87
C THR A 90 13.32 5.65 22.38
N ILE A 91 12.52 6.30 21.52
CA ILE A 91 11.32 5.70 20.93
C ILE A 91 11.69 4.39 20.23
N ASN A 92 11.21 3.27 20.76
CA ASN A 92 11.35 1.94 20.19
C ASN A 92 10.02 1.50 19.55
N TYR A 93 9.68 2.12 18.41
CA TYR A 93 8.44 1.90 17.68
C TYR A 93 8.66 2.13 16.19
N TYR A 94 7.71 1.78 15.34
CA TYR A 94 7.72 2.09 13.89
C TYR A 94 7.34 3.56 13.65
N TYR A 95 8.24 4.46 13.97
CA TYR A 95 7.99 5.90 13.95
C TYR A 95 8.15 6.57 12.57
N GLY A 96 8.51 5.83 11.53
CA GLY A 96 8.82 6.38 10.21
C GLY A 96 7.64 7.16 9.59
N GLY A 97 6.42 6.68 9.78
CA GLY A 97 5.21 7.37 9.33
C GLY A 97 4.96 8.67 10.08
N GLN A 98 5.06 8.66 11.40
CA GLN A 98 4.94 9.86 12.24
C GLN A 98 6.09 10.83 11.96
N TYR A 99 7.30 10.33 11.68
CA TYR A 99 8.41 11.18 11.26
C TYR A 99 8.15 11.88 9.92
N PHE A 100 7.53 11.21 8.96
CA PHE A 100 7.11 11.86 7.72
C PHE A 100 6.11 12.99 7.99
N ALA A 101 5.16 12.80 8.90
CA ALA A 101 4.26 13.86 9.35
C ALA A 101 5.02 15.03 10.00
N VAL A 102 6.02 14.74 10.85
CA VAL A 102 6.91 15.75 11.45
C VAL A 102 7.72 16.49 10.39
N PHE A 103 8.24 15.79 9.39
CA PHE A 103 8.93 16.43 8.26
C PHE A 103 8.03 17.43 7.54
N LEU A 104 6.79 17.06 7.23
CA LEU A 104 5.82 17.98 6.63
C LEU A 104 5.46 19.15 7.57
N THR A 105 5.33 18.90 8.87
CA THR A 105 5.09 19.92 9.89
C THR A 105 6.21 20.97 9.90
N LYS A 106 7.47 20.52 9.91
CA LYS A 106 8.65 21.40 9.84
C LYS A 106 8.72 22.14 8.50
N LEU A 107 8.40 21.48 7.40
CA LEU A 107 8.42 22.06 6.06
C LEU A 107 7.41 23.20 5.90
N THR A 108 6.21 23.01 6.46
CA THR A 108 5.10 23.99 6.38
C THR A 108 5.12 25.02 7.50
N ASN A 109 6.05 24.89 8.47
CA ASN A 109 6.14 25.73 9.66
C ASN A 109 4.82 25.80 10.45
N THR A 110 4.15 24.66 10.57
CA THR A 110 2.90 24.48 11.31
C THR A 110 3.14 23.81 12.67
N GLN A 111 2.08 23.49 13.38
CA GLN A 111 2.12 22.83 14.69
C GLN A 111 1.58 21.41 14.61
N VAL A 112 2.11 20.51 15.46
CA VAL A 112 1.66 19.12 15.54
C VAL A 112 0.17 19.02 15.83
N ALA A 113 -0.39 19.92 16.65
CA ALA A 113 -1.82 19.99 16.95
C ALA A 113 -2.72 20.05 15.69
N GLN A 114 -2.23 20.67 14.63
CA GLN A 114 -2.91 20.75 13.33
C GLN A 114 -2.53 19.59 12.43
N THR A 115 -1.22 19.30 12.30
CA THR A 115 -0.69 18.38 11.32
C THR A 115 -0.95 16.92 11.67
N TYR A 116 -1.15 16.57 12.93
CA TYR A 116 -1.64 15.25 13.32
C TYR A 116 -2.96 14.91 12.61
N ASN A 117 -3.94 15.82 12.67
CA ASN A 117 -5.22 15.63 11.99
C ASN A 117 -5.10 15.72 10.48
N LEU A 118 -4.34 16.70 9.96
CA LEU A 118 -4.14 16.86 8.51
C LEU A 118 -3.40 15.67 7.89
N MET A 119 -2.47 15.06 8.62
CA MET A 119 -1.75 13.88 8.12
C MET A 119 -2.68 12.68 7.92
N ARG A 120 -3.57 12.36 8.87
CA ARG A 120 -4.52 11.26 8.72
C ARG A 120 -5.50 11.48 7.56
N THR A 121 -5.93 12.73 7.35
CA THR A 121 -6.84 13.07 6.25
C THR A 121 -6.12 13.10 4.91
N LEU A 122 -4.85 13.45 4.88
CA LEU A 122 -3.97 13.32 3.73
C LEU A 122 -3.82 11.84 3.30
N VAL A 123 -3.56 10.94 4.26
CA VAL A 123 -3.54 9.49 3.99
C VAL A 123 -4.87 9.01 3.43
N ALA A 124 -5.99 9.44 4.03
CA ALA A 124 -7.33 9.06 3.58
C ALA A 124 -7.65 9.56 2.16
N GLY A 125 -7.18 10.75 1.79
CA GLY A 125 -7.25 11.29 0.44
C GLY A 125 -6.46 10.45 -0.57
N PHE A 126 -5.22 10.08 -0.25
CA PHE A 126 -4.42 9.17 -1.08
C PHE A 126 -5.01 7.78 -1.19
N CYS A 127 -5.62 7.26 -0.11
CA CYS A 127 -6.32 5.98 -0.11
C CYS A 127 -7.57 5.96 -1.01
N PHE A 128 -8.05 7.11 -1.45
CA PHE A 128 -9.07 7.19 -2.50
C PHE A 128 -8.46 7.42 -3.88
N SER A 129 -7.66 8.48 -4.04
CA SER A 129 -7.19 8.95 -5.34
C SER A 129 -6.24 7.97 -6.04
N VAL A 130 -5.30 7.35 -5.30
CA VAL A 130 -4.32 6.44 -5.90
C VAL A 130 -4.95 5.12 -6.35
N PRO A 131 -5.78 4.42 -5.55
CA PRO A 131 -6.52 3.25 -6.04
C PRO A 131 -7.49 3.60 -7.19
N PHE A 132 -8.11 4.78 -7.16
CA PHE A 132 -8.93 5.27 -8.28
C PHE A 132 -8.10 5.34 -9.57
N ALA A 133 -6.98 6.05 -9.57
CA ALA A 133 -6.12 6.22 -10.72
C ALA A 133 -5.59 4.88 -11.25
N LEU A 134 -5.11 4.03 -10.32
CA LEU A 134 -4.56 2.71 -10.64
C LEU A 134 -5.60 1.82 -11.33
N VAL A 135 -6.75 1.59 -10.70
CA VAL A 135 -7.77 0.67 -11.24
C VAL A 135 -8.44 1.26 -12.48
N ARG A 136 -8.65 2.58 -12.54
CA ARG A 136 -9.06 3.24 -13.77
C ARG A 136 -8.11 2.94 -14.92
N GLN A 137 -6.80 3.06 -14.70
CA GLN A 137 -5.79 2.76 -15.72
C GLN A 137 -5.82 1.27 -16.10
N MET A 138 -5.89 0.35 -15.13
CA MET A 138 -5.97 -1.10 -15.39
C MET A 138 -7.17 -1.47 -16.27
N VAL A 139 -8.34 -0.92 -15.95
CA VAL A 139 -9.57 -1.17 -16.74
C VAL A 139 -9.47 -0.53 -18.12
N LEU A 140 -8.89 0.68 -18.22
CA LEU A 140 -8.69 1.34 -19.50
C LEU A 140 -7.72 0.57 -20.40
N ASP A 141 -6.64 0.04 -19.85
CA ASP A 141 -5.67 -0.75 -20.59
C ASP A 141 -6.29 -2.06 -21.11
N SER A 142 -7.16 -2.68 -20.33
CA SER A 142 -7.82 -3.94 -20.67
C SER A 142 -9.00 -3.75 -21.64
N TRP A 143 -9.88 -2.81 -21.36
CA TRP A 143 -11.16 -2.67 -22.09
C TRP A 143 -11.21 -1.49 -23.06
N LYS A 144 -10.24 -0.59 -23.01
CA LYS A 144 -10.17 0.63 -23.87
C LYS A 144 -11.46 1.50 -23.83
N ARG A 145 -12.17 1.50 -22.68
CA ARG A 145 -13.46 2.18 -22.51
C ARG A 145 -13.44 3.05 -21.24
N GLU A 146 -13.65 4.36 -21.39
CA GLU A 146 -13.58 5.33 -20.29
C GLU A 146 -14.66 5.13 -19.20
N LYS A 147 -15.91 4.91 -19.58
CA LYS A 147 -17.00 4.79 -18.58
C LYS A 147 -16.78 3.63 -17.59
N PRO A 148 -16.49 2.38 -18.03
CA PRO A 148 -16.11 1.31 -17.12
C PRO A 148 -14.86 1.61 -16.31
N ALA A 149 -13.88 2.29 -16.91
CA ALA A 149 -12.63 2.65 -16.22
C ALA A 149 -12.90 3.64 -15.07
N LEU A 150 -13.69 4.68 -15.30
CA LEU A 150 -14.10 5.63 -14.25
C LEU A 150 -14.89 4.93 -13.13
N LEU A 151 -15.83 4.05 -13.49
CA LEU A 151 -16.58 3.28 -12.49
C LEU A 151 -15.67 2.35 -11.67
N GLY A 152 -14.78 1.62 -12.34
CA GLY A 152 -13.79 0.74 -11.68
C GLY A 152 -12.89 1.52 -10.72
N GLY A 153 -12.38 2.67 -11.16
CA GLY A 153 -11.61 3.57 -10.30
C GLY A 153 -12.40 4.06 -9.09
N ALA A 154 -13.63 4.53 -9.30
CA ALA A 154 -14.49 5.02 -8.21
C ALA A 154 -14.79 3.91 -7.18
N LEU A 155 -15.07 2.68 -7.64
CA LEU A 155 -15.28 1.54 -6.75
C LEU A 155 -14.03 1.16 -5.98
N ALA A 156 -12.85 1.23 -6.61
CA ALA A 156 -11.57 0.96 -5.95
C ALA A 156 -11.25 2.01 -4.89
N GLY A 157 -11.34 3.30 -5.21
CA GLY A 157 -11.14 4.38 -4.25
C GLY A 157 -12.11 4.30 -3.07
N ALA A 158 -13.40 4.07 -3.35
CA ALA A 158 -14.41 3.88 -2.30
C ALA A 158 -14.12 2.61 -1.47
N GLY A 159 -13.69 1.53 -2.12
CA GLY A 159 -13.35 0.26 -1.46
C GLY A 159 -12.20 0.41 -0.45
N VAL A 160 -11.22 1.23 -0.74
CA VAL A 160 -10.07 1.44 0.17
C VAL A 160 -10.34 2.55 1.20
N SER A 161 -10.87 3.71 0.79
CA SER A 161 -11.00 4.86 1.68
C SER A 161 -12.30 4.89 2.50
N LEU A 162 -13.40 4.31 2.00
CA LEU A 162 -14.73 4.45 2.60
C LEU A 162 -15.34 3.13 3.06
N ALA A 163 -15.02 2.00 2.40
CA ALA A 163 -15.64 0.73 2.73
C ALA A 163 -15.08 0.15 4.04
N GLY A 164 -15.91 -0.65 4.69
CA GLY A 164 -15.56 -1.45 5.86
C GLY A 164 -15.76 -2.94 5.61
N ASN A 165 -15.71 -3.73 6.68
CA ASN A 165 -16.07 -5.13 6.64
C ASN A 165 -17.59 -5.33 6.69
N MET A 166 -18.05 -6.58 6.58
CA MET A 166 -19.48 -6.90 6.56
C MET A 166 -20.15 -6.91 7.96
N HIS A 167 -19.38 -6.67 9.02
CA HIS A 167 -19.87 -6.81 10.40
C HIS A 167 -21.10 -5.94 10.67
N TYR A 168 -21.06 -4.65 10.32
CA TYR A 168 -22.20 -3.74 10.51
C TYR A 168 -23.44 -4.19 9.73
N VAL A 169 -23.24 -4.55 8.46
CA VAL A 169 -24.36 -4.96 7.60
C VAL A 169 -25.02 -6.24 8.14
N VAL A 170 -24.22 -7.23 8.49
CA VAL A 170 -24.74 -8.55 8.93
C VAL A 170 -25.24 -8.49 10.36
N ILE A 171 -24.40 -8.07 11.30
CA ILE A 171 -24.75 -8.11 12.74
C ILE A 171 -25.61 -6.90 13.14
N GLY A 172 -25.34 -5.73 12.59
CA GLY A 172 -26.04 -4.51 12.96
C GLY A 172 -27.38 -4.30 12.25
N LYS A 173 -27.59 -4.93 11.08
CA LYS A 173 -28.81 -4.72 10.29
C LYS A 173 -29.50 -6.01 9.88
N LEU A 174 -28.83 -6.91 9.15
CA LEU A 174 -29.47 -8.09 8.56
C LEU A 174 -29.97 -9.07 9.63
N LEU A 175 -29.16 -9.39 10.61
CA LEU A 175 -29.52 -10.34 11.67
C LEU A 175 -30.68 -9.83 12.54
N PRO A 176 -30.73 -8.57 13.01
CA PRO A 176 -31.89 -8.01 13.69
C PRO A 176 -33.16 -8.06 12.84
N TRP A 177 -33.06 -7.70 11.56
CA TRP A 177 -34.18 -7.74 10.62
C TRP A 177 -34.73 -9.16 10.39
N ILE A 178 -33.84 -10.16 10.23
CA ILE A 178 -34.24 -11.58 10.12
C ILE A 178 -34.96 -12.03 11.39
N ARG A 179 -34.42 -11.68 12.57
CA ARG A 179 -35.09 -12.04 13.86
C ARG A 179 -36.45 -11.43 13.99
N GLU A 180 -36.63 -10.21 13.54
CA GLU A 180 -37.96 -9.55 13.55
C GLU A 180 -38.95 -10.26 12.64
N ILE A 181 -38.57 -10.59 11.40
CA ILE A 181 -39.44 -11.31 10.45
C ILE A 181 -39.87 -12.68 10.99
N PHE A 182 -38.93 -13.42 11.56
CA PHE A 182 -39.20 -14.78 12.04
C PHE A 182 -39.62 -14.83 13.51
N HIS A 183 -39.96 -13.69 14.12
CA HIS A 183 -40.35 -13.56 15.53
C HIS A 183 -39.38 -14.27 16.51
N LEU A 184 -38.09 -14.28 16.21
CA LEU A 184 -37.07 -14.87 17.04
C LEU A 184 -36.70 -13.93 18.21
N PRO A 185 -36.21 -14.47 19.34
CA PRO A 185 -35.78 -13.65 20.47
C PRO A 185 -34.77 -12.57 20.04
N LYS A 186 -34.94 -11.36 20.55
CA LYS A 186 -33.95 -10.31 20.38
C LYS A 186 -32.66 -10.83 21.03
N GLY A 187 -31.58 -10.85 20.27
CA GLY A 187 -30.27 -11.25 20.81
C GLY A 187 -29.71 -10.14 21.72
N ASP A 188 -28.91 -10.53 22.67
CA ASP A 188 -28.25 -9.61 23.63
C ASP A 188 -27.19 -8.71 22.97
N TYR A 189 -26.99 -8.84 21.67
CA TYR A 189 -25.96 -8.11 20.92
C TYR A 189 -26.47 -6.75 20.46
N THR A 190 -25.95 -5.69 21.08
CA THR A 190 -26.10 -4.31 20.62
C THR A 190 -24.90 -3.92 19.78
N TYR A 191 -25.13 -3.50 18.54
CA TYR A 191 -24.04 -3.03 17.69
C TYR A 191 -23.43 -1.74 18.25
N TRP A 192 -22.11 -1.75 18.39
CA TRP A 192 -21.29 -0.59 18.68
C TRP A 192 -20.14 -0.53 17.67
N PHE A 193 -19.83 0.67 17.16
CA PHE A 193 -18.87 0.84 16.06
C PHE A 193 -17.52 0.11 16.23
N PRO A 194 -16.84 0.14 17.39
CA PRO A 194 -15.61 -0.61 17.62
C PRO A 194 -15.75 -2.13 17.52
N ASN A 195 -16.95 -2.70 17.66
CA ASN A 195 -17.15 -4.15 17.53
C ASN A 195 -16.83 -4.66 16.13
N SER A 196 -16.87 -3.81 15.11
CA SER A 196 -16.50 -4.16 13.74
C SER A 196 -15.02 -4.53 13.58
N THR A 197 -14.16 -4.10 14.49
CA THR A 197 -12.72 -4.37 14.51
C THR A 197 -12.29 -5.28 15.66
N ARG A 198 -13.19 -5.58 16.57
CA ARG A 198 -12.96 -6.41 17.77
C ARG A 198 -14.04 -7.49 17.86
N TYR A 199 -13.98 -8.42 16.91
CA TYR A 199 -15.00 -9.48 16.79
C TYR A 199 -14.43 -10.87 17.06
N ILE A 200 -13.28 -11.21 16.48
CA ILE A 200 -12.62 -12.50 16.70
C ILE A 200 -12.06 -12.53 18.12
N GLY A 201 -12.41 -13.57 18.90
CA GLY A 201 -12.04 -13.71 20.31
C GLY A 201 -12.84 -12.85 21.29
N TYR A 202 -13.74 -11.99 20.79
CA TYR A 202 -14.67 -11.22 21.61
C TYR A 202 -16.09 -11.79 21.53
N TYR A 203 -16.52 -12.27 20.36
CA TYR A 203 -17.84 -12.86 20.12
C TYR A 203 -17.74 -14.12 19.26
N PRO A 204 -17.81 -15.30 19.88
CA PRO A 204 -17.81 -15.57 21.32
C PRO A 204 -16.49 -15.20 21.98
N ALA A 205 -16.53 -14.93 23.28
CA ALA A 205 -15.32 -14.64 24.05
C ALA A 205 -14.34 -15.80 24.00
N GLY A 206 -13.08 -15.48 23.79
CA GLY A 206 -11.95 -16.42 23.71
C GLY A 206 -10.71 -15.82 24.33
N ASN A 207 -9.67 -16.64 24.47
CA ASN A 207 -8.39 -16.21 25.04
C ASN A 207 -7.54 -15.40 24.06
N ASP A 208 -7.71 -15.65 22.75
CA ASP A 208 -6.97 -14.98 21.68
C ASP A 208 -7.85 -13.89 21.03
N LYS A 209 -7.70 -12.67 21.51
CA LYS A 209 -8.44 -11.49 21.05
C LYS A 209 -7.65 -10.80 19.97
N THR A 210 -8.22 -10.72 18.76
CA THR A 210 -7.60 -10.03 17.63
C THR A 210 -8.21 -8.67 17.39
N ILE A 211 -7.39 -7.73 16.95
CA ILE A 211 -7.81 -6.44 16.42
C ILE A 211 -7.60 -6.49 14.91
N HIS A 212 -8.65 -6.21 14.13
CA HIS A 212 -8.67 -6.31 12.67
C HIS A 212 -9.23 -5.03 12.06
N GLU A 213 -8.46 -3.96 12.18
CA GLU A 213 -8.83 -2.65 11.68
C GLU A 213 -8.82 -2.60 10.15
N PHE A 214 -9.60 -1.68 9.61
CA PHE A 214 -9.67 -1.39 8.18
C PHE A 214 -9.57 0.13 7.98
N PRO A 215 -9.14 0.62 6.80
CA PRO A 215 -8.74 2.01 6.62
C PRO A 215 -9.79 3.02 7.07
N SER A 216 -11.05 2.87 6.63
CA SER A 216 -12.11 3.82 7.00
C SER A 216 -12.41 3.85 8.50
N TYR A 217 -12.20 2.75 9.21
CA TYR A 217 -12.32 2.71 10.67
C TYR A 217 -11.29 3.63 11.33
N SER A 218 -10.03 3.50 10.95
CA SER A 218 -8.94 4.31 11.50
C SER A 218 -9.10 5.78 11.15
N PHE A 219 -9.61 6.10 9.94
CA PHE A 219 -9.91 7.49 9.56
C PHE A 219 -11.03 8.11 10.39
N VAL A 220 -12.10 7.35 10.67
CA VAL A 220 -13.20 7.80 11.54
C VAL A 220 -12.76 7.91 12.99
N LEU A 221 -12.02 6.92 13.49
CA LEU A 221 -11.48 6.93 14.85
C LEU A 221 -10.50 8.09 15.04
N GLY A 222 -9.80 8.47 14.00
CA GLY A 222 -8.80 9.54 14.02
C GLY A 222 -7.44 9.09 14.49
N ASP A 223 -7.11 7.86 14.17
CA ASP A 223 -5.88 7.21 14.52
C ASP A 223 -4.79 7.45 13.48
N LEU A 224 -3.55 7.67 13.91
CA LEU A 224 -2.39 7.87 13.06
C LEU A 224 -1.30 6.82 13.34
N HIS A 225 -1.72 5.60 13.61
CA HIS A 225 -0.83 4.48 13.83
C HIS A 225 0.09 4.22 12.64
N ALA A 226 1.20 3.57 12.88
CA ALA A 226 2.20 3.19 11.90
C ALA A 226 1.59 2.54 10.64
N HIS A 227 0.71 1.55 10.81
CA HIS A 227 0.03 0.87 9.69
C HIS A 227 -0.91 1.80 8.90
N VAL A 228 -1.55 2.78 9.56
CA VAL A 228 -2.44 3.74 8.89
C VAL A 228 -1.64 4.66 7.99
N VAL A 229 -0.55 5.24 8.51
CA VAL A 229 0.31 6.13 7.70
C VAL A 229 0.93 5.37 6.54
N ASN A 230 1.29 4.10 6.75
CA ASN A 230 1.91 3.28 5.71
C ASN A 230 0.99 3.00 4.51
N LEU A 231 -0.34 3.09 4.66
CA LEU A 231 -1.30 2.84 3.57
C LEU A 231 -0.98 3.66 2.31
N MET A 232 -0.59 4.92 2.43
CA MET A 232 -0.26 5.74 1.26
C MET A 232 0.98 5.23 0.52
N PHE A 233 1.98 4.72 1.24
CA PHE A 233 3.18 4.14 0.63
C PHE A 233 2.89 2.77 0.01
N VAL A 234 1.98 2.01 0.62
CA VAL A 234 1.49 0.73 0.08
C VAL A 234 0.80 0.92 -1.27
N VAL A 235 -0.17 1.84 -1.36
CA VAL A 235 -0.87 2.08 -2.63
C VAL A 235 0.08 2.67 -3.71
N ALA A 236 1.06 3.46 -3.30
CA ALA A 236 2.10 3.96 -4.19
C ALA A 236 2.99 2.82 -4.72
N LEU A 237 3.38 1.88 -3.85
CA LEU A 237 4.18 0.71 -4.26
C LEU A 237 3.41 -0.20 -5.22
N ILE A 238 2.11 -0.47 -4.97
CA ILE A 238 1.28 -1.26 -5.89
C ILE A 238 1.19 -0.57 -7.26
N SER A 239 1.04 0.76 -7.27
CA SER A 239 1.03 1.54 -8.52
C SER A 239 2.36 1.49 -9.25
N LEU A 240 3.49 1.53 -8.52
CA LEU A 240 4.84 1.37 -9.08
C LEU A 240 5.01 -0.01 -9.74
N VAL A 241 4.57 -1.07 -9.07
CA VAL A 241 4.63 -2.43 -9.63
C VAL A 241 3.81 -2.53 -10.91
N TYR A 242 2.60 -1.96 -10.92
CA TYR A 242 1.79 -1.92 -12.14
C TYR A 242 2.44 -1.12 -13.27
N ALA A 243 3.00 0.06 -12.97
CA ALA A 243 3.73 0.87 -13.94
C ALA A 243 4.94 0.12 -14.53
N MET A 244 5.67 -0.61 -13.68
CA MET A 244 6.77 -1.49 -14.11
C MET A 244 6.25 -2.58 -15.04
N MET A 245 5.16 -3.25 -14.70
CA MET A 245 4.54 -4.28 -15.55
C MET A 245 4.13 -3.72 -16.92
N GLN A 246 3.50 -2.54 -16.97
CA GLN A 246 3.15 -1.88 -18.22
C GLN A 246 4.38 -1.53 -19.06
N HIS A 247 5.43 -1.01 -18.44
CA HIS A 247 6.68 -0.70 -19.11
C HIS A 247 7.30 -1.94 -19.77
N TYR A 248 7.35 -3.07 -19.08
CA TYR A 248 7.90 -4.30 -19.62
C TYR A 248 7.00 -5.00 -20.64
N SER A 249 5.67 -4.85 -20.55
CA SER A 249 4.74 -5.33 -21.58
C SER A 249 4.90 -4.60 -22.90
N GLY A 250 5.19 -3.29 -22.85
CA GLY A 250 5.35 -2.45 -24.07
C GLY A 250 6.74 -2.53 -24.71
N LYS A 251 7.74 -3.09 -24.02
CA LYS A 251 9.07 -3.28 -24.61
C LYS A 251 9.01 -4.35 -25.69
N ASN A 252 9.60 -4.05 -26.87
CA ASN A 252 9.96 -5.09 -27.82
C ASN A 252 10.85 -6.09 -27.09
N ALA A 253 10.40 -7.33 -27.02
CA ALA A 253 11.20 -8.37 -26.37
C ALA A 253 12.57 -8.45 -27.03
N LEU A 254 13.59 -8.72 -26.23
CA LEU A 254 14.97 -8.78 -26.68
C LEU A 254 15.12 -9.83 -27.77
N GLN A 255 15.14 -9.39 -29.02
CA GLN A 255 15.62 -10.20 -30.14
C GLN A 255 17.16 -10.27 -30.04
N ALA A 256 17.63 -11.20 -29.23
CA ALA A 256 19.07 -11.38 -29.10
C ALA A 256 19.48 -12.66 -29.81
N GLU A 257 20.45 -12.54 -30.68
CA GLU A 257 21.34 -13.66 -31.01
C GLU A 257 22.10 -14.03 -29.72
N VAL A 258 21.51 -14.93 -28.96
CA VAL A 258 22.00 -15.33 -27.60
C VAL A 258 23.11 -16.35 -27.68
N THR A 259 23.65 -16.62 -28.86
CA THR A 259 24.72 -17.61 -29.02
C THR A 259 26.04 -17.08 -28.45
N GLY A 260 26.26 -17.39 -27.16
CA GLY A 260 27.61 -17.33 -26.55
C GLY A 260 28.20 -15.96 -26.26
N ASN A 261 27.46 -14.88 -26.39
CA ASN A 261 27.97 -13.52 -26.21
C ASN A 261 28.05 -13.14 -24.72
N ARG A 262 29.25 -13.21 -24.14
CA ARG A 262 29.54 -12.80 -22.74
C ARG A 262 29.09 -11.36 -22.44
N ASN A 263 29.12 -10.47 -23.42
CA ASN A 263 28.68 -9.08 -23.27
C ASN A 263 27.16 -8.99 -23.11
N PHE A 264 26.38 -9.86 -23.72
CA PHE A 264 24.93 -9.91 -23.52
C PHE A 264 24.58 -10.13 -22.04
N TYR A 265 25.11 -11.19 -21.42
CA TYR A 265 24.83 -11.50 -20.00
C TYR A 265 25.28 -10.37 -19.08
N LYS A 266 26.45 -9.80 -19.32
CA LYS A 266 26.95 -8.65 -18.54
C LYS A 266 25.99 -7.46 -18.65
N ASN A 267 25.52 -7.13 -19.84
CA ASN A 267 24.60 -6.03 -20.06
C ASN A 267 23.25 -6.27 -19.37
N GLN A 268 22.73 -7.51 -19.37
CA GLN A 268 21.51 -7.85 -18.66
C GLN A 268 21.65 -7.69 -17.13
N VAL A 269 22.78 -8.11 -16.58
CA VAL A 269 23.08 -7.92 -15.14
C VAL A 269 23.16 -6.42 -14.80
N VAL A 270 23.89 -5.64 -15.59
CA VAL A 270 23.98 -4.19 -15.36
C VAL A 270 22.61 -3.53 -15.45
N ALA A 271 21.83 -3.86 -16.48
CA ALA A 271 20.47 -3.33 -16.66
C ALA A 271 19.58 -3.68 -15.46
N ALA A 272 19.66 -4.91 -14.95
CA ALA A 272 18.90 -5.36 -13.79
C ALA A 272 19.25 -4.58 -12.51
N LEU A 273 20.56 -4.35 -12.27
CA LEU A 273 21.02 -3.64 -11.07
C LEU A 273 20.75 -2.13 -11.12
N THR A 274 20.60 -1.55 -12.30
CA THR A 274 20.37 -0.11 -12.51
C THR A 274 18.95 0.24 -12.93
N ASP A 275 18.04 -0.74 -12.94
CA ASP A 275 16.65 -0.49 -13.30
C ASP A 275 15.98 0.46 -12.29
N PRO A 276 15.48 1.62 -12.74
CA PRO A 276 14.93 2.62 -11.82
C PRO A 276 13.68 2.14 -11.09
N TYR A 277 12.84 1.27 -11.70
CA TYR A 277 11.69 0.69 -11.02
C TYR A 277 12.12 -0.21 -9.87
N VAL A 278 13.14 -1.04 -10.09
CA VAL A 278 13.68 -1.95 -9.08
C VAL A 278 14.35 -1.16 -7.94
N LEU A 279 15.06 -0.07 -8.26
CA LEU A 279 15.69 0.78 -7.24
C LEU A 279 14.66 1.50 -6.37
N VAL A 280 13.62 2.08 -6.97
CA VAL A 280 12.53 2.73 -6.22
C VAL A 280 11.72 1.71 -5.41
N PHE A 281 11.47 0.52 -5.99
CA PHE A 281 10.84 -0.58 -5.28
C PHE A 281 11.65 -0.99 -4.05
N ALA A 282 12.95 -1.18 -4.18
CA ALA A 282 13.85 -1.51 -3.07
C ALA A 282 13.83 -0.44 -1.96
N PHE A 283 13.82 0.83 -2.33
CA PHE A 283 13.73 1.94 -1.39
C PHE A 283 12.41 1.92 -0.61
N LEU A 284 11.27 1.76 -1.28
CA LEU A 284 9.95 1.67 -0.61
C LEU A 284 9.86 0.45 0.31
N ILE A 285 10.37 -0.70 -0.12
CA ILE A 285 10.44 -1.90 0.73
C ILE A 285 11.31 -1.64 1.96
N GLY A 286 12.45 -0.93 1.80
CA GLY A 286 13.30 -0.51 2.92
C GLY A 286 12.59 0.42 3.90
N MET A 287 11.77 1.33 3.40
CA MET A 287 10.96 2.23 4.24
C MET A 287 9.97 1.46 5.12
N PHE A 288 9.43 0.33 4.66
CA PHE A 288 8.46 -0.43 5.45
C PHE A 288 9.04 -1.01 6.74
N HIS A 289 10.34 -1.19 6.87
CA HIS A 289 10.97 -1.59 8.13
C HIS A 289 10.67 -0.63 9.29
N TRP A 290 10.58 0.67 9.02
CA TRP A 290 10.39 1.70 10.05
C TRP A 290 9.05 2.43 9.97
N THR A 291 8.24 2.15 8.92
CA THR A 291 6.86 2.64 8.83
C THR A 291 5.83 1.59 9.25
N ASN A 292 6.01 0.33 8.85
CA ASN A 292 5.21 -0.81 9.32
C ASN A 292 5.88 -2.14 8.92
N TYR A 293 6.60 -2.77 9.82
CA TYR A 293 7.51 -3.88 9.53
C TYR A 293 6.84 -5.06 8.81
N TRP A 294 5.59 -5.40 9.13
CA TRP A 294 4.89 -6.53 8.48
C TRP A 294 4.66 -6.29 6.99
N ASP A 295 4.51 -5.05 6.58
CA ASP A 295 4.35 -4.68 5.16
C ASP A 295 5.62 -4.95 4.36
N PHE A 296 6.80 -4.89 5.00
CA PHE A 296 8.03 -5.29 4.35
C PHE A 296 7.94 -6.69 3.75
N VAL A 297 7.55 -7.70 4.56
CA VAL A 297 7.49 -9.10 4.10
C VAL A 297 6.41 -9.29 3.05
N ILE A 298 5.20 -8.76 3.30
CA ILE A 298 4.04 -8.93 2.43
C ILE A 298 4.32 -8.35 1.05
N TYR A 299 4.78 -7.10 1.00
CA TYR A 299 4.97 -6.38 -0.26
C TYR A 299 6.29 -6.72 -0.95
N TYR A 300 7.30 -7.22 -0.24
CA TYR A 300 8.46 -7.83 -0.87
C TYR A 300 8.09 -9.06 -1.69
N VAL A 301 7.24 -9.94 -1.14
CA VAL A 301 6.75 -11.12 -1.86
C VAL A 301 5.84 -10.71 -3.03
N MET A 302 4.85 -9.85 -2.78
CA MET A 302 3.90 -9.39 -3.80
C MET A 302 4.61 -8.66 -4.95
N GLY A 303 5.46 -7.70 -4.65
CA GLY A 303 6.23 -6.98 -5.67
C GLY A 303 7.26 -7.89 -6.37
N GLY A 304 7.84 -8.85 -5.64
CA GLY A 304 8.71 -9.89 -6.22
C GLY A 304 8.02 -10.71 -7.31
N MET A 305 6.73 -11.05 -7.12
CA MET A 305 5.93 -11.70 -8.19
C MET A 305 5.79 -10.79 -9.43
N GLY A 306 5.55 -9.49 -9.23
CA GLY A 306 5.53 -8.50 -10.30
C GLY A 306 6.87 -8.43 -11.06
N VAL A 307 7.99 -8.46 -10.35
CA VAL A 307 9.35 -8.49 -10.94
C VAL A 307 9.57 -9.76 -11.75
N ILE A 308 9.17 -10.93 -11.23
CA ILE A 308 9.25 -12.22 -11.96
C ILE A 308 8.44 -12.12 -13.25
N TRP A 309 7.23 -11.61 -13.19
CA TRP A 309 6.40 -11.42 -14.37
C TRP A 309 7.08 -10.50 -15.40
N CYS A 310 7.65 -9.38 -14.98
CA CYS A 310 8.41 -8.48 -15.87
C CYS A 310 9.58 -9.19 -16.54
N ASN A 311 10.33 -10.01 -15.81
CA ASN A 311 11.41 -10.80 -16.37
C ASN A 311 10.89 -11.86 -17.35
N CYS A 312 9.74 -12.50 -17.08
CA CYS A 312 9.09 -13.39 -18.03
C CYS A 312 8.76 -12.69 -19.34
N GLN A 313 8.22 -11.47 -19.28
CA GLN A 313 7.92 -10.68 -20.49
C GLN A 313 9.18 -10.23 -21.23
N ASN A 314 10.20 -9.81 -20.51
CA ASN A 314 11.45 -9.33 -21.08
C ASN A 314 12.20 -10.42 -21.88
N TYR A 315 12.11 -11.68 -21.45
CA TYR A 315 12.82 -12.82 -22.05
C TYR A 315 11.93 -13.79 -22.84
N LYS A 316 10.66 -13.43 -23.10
CA LYS A 316 9.68 -14.35 -23.74
C LYS A 316 10.08 -14.84 -25.13
N GLU A 317 10.82 -14.04 -25.90
CA GLU A 317 11.27 -14.38 -27.26
C GLU A 317 12.53 -15.26 -27.30
N LEU A 318 13.18 -15.49 -26.16
CA LEU A 318 14.32 -16.38 -26.08
C LEU A 318 13.87 -17.84 -26.19
N GLU A 319 14.74 -18.73 -26.74
CA GLU A 319 14.54 -20.18 -26.73
C GLU A 319 14.35 -20.69 -25.29
N LYS A 320 13.51 -21.73 -25.13
CA LYS A 320 13.10 -22.22 -23.79
C LYS A 320 14.21 -22.39 -22.78
N PRO A 321 15.35 -23.07 -23.05
CA PRO A 321 16.39 -23.24 -22.02
C PRO A 321 17.04 -21.92 -21.62
N HIS A 322 17.27 -21.01 -22.56
CA HIS A 322 17.85 -19.69 -22.31
C HIS A 322 16.84 -18.78 -21.60
N ARG A 323 15.59 -18.78 -22.04
CA ARG A 323 14.49 -18.03 -21.40
C ARG A 323 14.38 -18.40 -19.92
N MET A 324 14.29 -19.67 -19.58
CA MET A 324 14.16 -20.11 -18.19
C MET A 324 15.37 -19.68 -17.35
N ARG A 325 16.60 -19.88 -17.84
CA ARG A 325 17.83 -19.47 -17.13
C ARG A 325 17.88 -17.98 -16.89
N MET A 326 17.56 -17.16 -17.92
CA MET A 326 17.56 -15.69 -17.79
C MET A 326 16.49 -15.22 -16.85
N THR A 327 15.25 -15.69 -17.00
CA THR A 327 14.15 -15.32 -16.10
C THR A 327 14.47 -15.67 -14.66
N MET A 328 14.89 -16.90 -14.37
CA MET A 328 15.20 -17.33 -13.00
C MET A 328 16.45 -16.61 -12.44
N GLY A 329 17.52 -16.53 -13.24
CA GLY A 329 18.78 -15.91 -12.81
C GLY A 329 18.64 -14.42 -12.50
N ILE A 330 17.97 -13.67 -13.38
CA ILE A 330 17.73 -12.22 -13.18
C ILE A 330 16.70 -11.98 -12.09
N SER A 331 15.66 -12.83 -11.95
CA SER A 331 14.71 -12.70 -10.84
C SER A 331 15.36 -12.96 -9.48
N LEU A 332 16.23 -13.95 -9.39
CA LEU A 332 17.03 -14.19 -8.18
C LEU A 332 17.97 -13.01 -7.88
N LEU A 333 18.63 -12.47 -8.91
CA LEU A 333 19.47 -11.28 -8.77
C LEU A 333 18.66 -10.10 -8.24
N HIS A 334 17.48 -9.83 -8.82
CA HIS A 334 16.59 -8.76 -8.34
C HIS A 334 16.16 -9.00 -6.90
N ALA A 335 15.75 -10.23 -6.53
CA ALA A 335 15.38 -10.54 -5.16
C ALA A 335 16.51 -10.24 -4.17
N VAL A 336 17.72 -10.73 -4.43
CA VAL A 336 18.88 -10.44 -3.59
C VAL A 336 19.20 -8.96 -3.57
N TRP A 337 19.18 -8.29 -4.72
CA TRP A 337 19.50 -6.88 -4.84
C TRP A 337 18.52 -5.97 -4.10
N VAL A 338 17.21 -6.21 -4.29
CA VAL A 338 16.15 -5.51 -3.55
C VAL A 338 16.28 -5.74 -2.05
N PHE A 339 16.52 -6.97 -1.62
CA PHE A 339 16.73 -7.28 -0.20
C PHE A 339 17.91 -6.52 0.40
N LEU A 340 19.05 -6.51 -0.29
CA LEU A 340 20.24 -5.78 0.16
C LEU A 340 20.00 -4.27 0.24
N LEU A 341 19.46 -3.67 -0.82
CA LEU A 341 19.17 -2.24 -0.85
C LEU A 341 18.13 -1.82 0.17
N ALA A 342 17.08 -2.63 0.36
CA ALA A 342 16.06 -2.39 1.38
C ALA A 342 16.65 -2.38 2.79
N ASN A 343 17.51 -3.35 3.11
CA ASN A 343 18.20 -3.39 4.40
C ASN A 343 19.19 -2.22 4.58
N ILE A 344 19.89 -1.83 3.53
CA ILE A 344 20.77 -0.64 3.57
C ILE A 344 19.93 0.62 3.85
N ALA A 345 18.80 0.79 3.16
CA ALA A 345 17.90 1.92 3.38
C ALA A 345 17.30 1.93 4.79
N ALA A 346 17.05 0.76 5.36
CA ALA A 346 16.51 0.59 6.71
C ALA A 346 17.58 0.67 7.81
N LEU A 347 18.86 0.61 7.47
CA LEU A 347 19.97 0.44 8.43
C LEU A 347 19.97 1.45 9.58
N PRO A 348 19.72 2.77 9.36
CA PRO A 348 19.67 3.73 10.45
C PRO A 348 18.62 3.43 11.52
N PHE A 349 17.51 2.82 11.10
CA PHE A 349 16.44 2.39 12.00
C PHE A 349 16.78 1.06 12.67
N THR A 350 17.16 0.05 11.89
CA THR A 350 17.36 -1.33 12.38
C THR A 350 18.49 -1.46 13.39
N LEU A 351 19.52 -0.62 13.32
CA LEU A 351 20.62 -0.60 14.29
C LEU A 351 20.20 -0.18 15.70
N GLN A 352 19.06 0.48 15.84
CA GLN A 352 18.58 1.03 17.12
C GLN A 352 17.26 0.41 17.57
N PHE A 353 16.55 -0.27 16.67
CA PHE A 353 15.27 -0.89 16.95
C PHE A 353 15.43 -2.25 17.61
N GLN A 354 14.75 -2.44 18.74
CA GLN A 354 14.67 -3.73 19.42
C GLN A 354 13.32 -4.37 19.13
N SER A 355 13.35 -5.51 18.40
CA SER A 355 12.12 -6.23 18.09
C SER A 355 11.44 -6.76 19.35
N MET A 356 10.15 -6.50 19.47
CA MET A 356 9.30 -7.06 20.54
C MET A 356 8.83 -8.47 20.20
N VAL A 357 8.95 -8.90 18.94
CA VAL A 357 8.55 -10.24 18.48
C VAL A 357 9.82 -11.06 18.29
N SER A 358 9.93 -12.13 19.06
CA SER A 358 11.13 -12.98 19.08
C SER A 358 11.00 -14.25 18.23
N GLU A 359 9.77 -14.70 17.95
CA GLU A 359 9.55 -15.97 17.27
C GLU A 359 8.23 -16.01 16.48
N VAL A 360 8.17 -16.94 15.54
CA VAL A 360 6.96 -17.29 14.78
C VAL A 360 6.53 -18.67 15.23
N VAL A 361 5.32 -18.77 15.78
CA VAL A 361 4.76 -20.04 16.27
C VAL A 361 3.49 -20.41 15.50
N LEU A 362 3.14 -21.70 15.50
CA LEU A 362 1.88 -22.15 14.93
C LEU A 362 0.71 -21.66 15.80
N ALA A 363 -0.31 -21.09 15.12
CA ALA A 363 -1.52 -20.62 15.80
C ALA A 363 -2.25 -21.78 16.47
N GLN A 364 -2.52 -21.65 17.77
CA GLN A 364 -3.28 -22.63 18.54
C GLN A 364 -4.79 -22.37 18.47
N ASN A 365 -5.18 -21.11 18.27
CA ASN A 365 -6.56 -20.68 18.10
C ASN A 365 -6.85 -20.34 16.65
N HIS A 366 -8.04 -20.71 16.18
CA HIS A 366 -8.46 -20.50 14.81
C HIS A 366 -9.76 -19.69 14.76
N SER A 367 -9.81 -18.73 13.84
CA SER A 367 -11.04 -17.98 13.56
C SER A 367 -12.12 -18.93 13.02
N ARG A 368 -13.36 -18.75 13.47
CA ARG A 368 -14.49 -19.51 12.96
C ARG A 368 -14.84 -19.07 11.51
N PRO A 369 -15.30 -19.96 10.62
CA PRO A 369 -15.57 -19.62 9.22
C PRO A 369 -16.51 -18.41 9.04
N TYR A 370 -17.55 -18.27 9.87
CA TYR A 370 -18.45 -17.13 9.78
C TYR A 370 -17.81 -15.81 10.22
N GLN A 371 -16.87 -15.83 11.17
CA GLN A 371 -16.11 -14.65 11.58
C GLN A 371 -15.20 -14.20 10.43
N TYR A 372 -14.55 -15.15 9.76
CA TYR A 372 -13.75 -14.87 8.57
C TYR A 372 -14.60 -14.26 7.44
N TRP A 373 -15.82 -14.79 7.22
CA TRP A 373 -16.77 -14.22 6.25
C TRP A 373 -17.18 -12.78 6.58
N LEU A 374 -17.39 -12.45 7.84
CA LEU A 374 -17.76 -11.08 8.24
C LEU A 374 -16.65 -10.06 7.94
N ILE A 375 -15.39 -10.49 8.08
CA ILE A 375 -14.23 -9.62 7.88
C ILE A 375 -13.83 -9.56 6.40
N TRP A 376 -13.69 -10.71 5.75
CA TRP A 376 -13.13 -10.85 4.41
C TRP A 376 -14.16 -11.20 3.32
N GLY A 377 -15.43 -11.30 3.67
CA GLY A 377 -16.48 -11.75 2.72
C GLY A 377 -16.62 -10.81 1.52
N LEU A 378 -16.56 -9.50 1.72
CA LEU A 378 -16.67 -8.55 0.60
C LEU A 378 -15.51 -8.70 -0.42
N PRO A 379 -14.22 -8.70 -0.03
CA PRO A 379 -13.13 -9.02 -0.94
C PRO A 379 -13.25 -10.41 -1.57
N ALA A 380 -13.67 -11.42 -0.80
CA ALA A 380 -13.85 -12.79 -1.32
C ALA A 380 -14.93 -12.86 -2.41
N ILE A 381 -16.09 -12.19 -2.20
CA ILE A 381 -17.14 -12.08 -3.22
C ILE A 381 -16.61 -11.38 -4.47
N GLY A 382 -15.90 -10.27 -4.30
CA GLY A 382 -15.27 -9.55 -5.42
C GLY A 382 -14.31 -10.45 -6.22
N THR A 383 -13.48 -11.21 -5.53
CA THR A 383 -12.54 -12.17 -6.14
C THR A 383 -13.27 -13.26 -6.91
N VAL A 384 -14.31 -13.87 -6.34
CA VAL A 384 -15.12 -14.90 -7.01
C VAL A 384 -15.80 -14.34 -8.26
N LEU A 385 -16.38 -13.14 -8.17
CA LEU A 385 -17.01 -12.47 -9.30
C LEU A 385 -15.99 -12.17 -10.41
N PHE A 386 -14.80 -11.70 -10.04
CA PHE A 386 -13.71 -11.44 -10.98
C PHE A 386 -13.35 -12.72 -11.76
N PHE A 387 -13.09 -13.84 -11.07
CA PHE A 387 -12.77 -15.11 -11.74
C PHE A 387 -13.92 -15.65 -12.58
N TRP A 388 -15.15 -15.45 -12.14
CA TRP A 388 -16.32 -15.83 -12.92
C TRP A 388 -16.40 -15.04 -14.24
N CYS A 389 -16.13 -13.72 -14.20
CA CYS A 389 -16.08 -12.87 -15.39
C CYS A 389 -14.95 -13.31 -16.35
N VAL A 390 -13.74 -13.50 -15.81
CA VAL A 390 -12.56 -13.97 -16.60
C VAL A 390 -12.84 -15.30 -17.27
N LYS A 391 -13.46 -16.25 -16.56
CA LYS A 391 -13.86 -17.55 -17.12
C LYS A 391 -14.91 -17.39 -18.22
N ARG A 392 -15.88 -16.49 -18.06
CA ARG A 392 -16.95 -16.24 -19.02
C ARG A 392 -16.42 -15.65 -20.34
N GLU A 393 -15.36 -14.86 -20.28
CA GLU A 393 -14.70 -14.28 -21.46
C GLU A 393 -13.84 -15.29 -22.23
N GLY A 394 -13.82 -16.56 -21.83
CA GLY A 394 -13.16 -17.65 -22.55
C GLY A 394 -11.67 -17.81 -22.22
N ALA A 395 -11.19 -17.23 -21.14
CA ALA A 395 -9.82 -17.45 -20.67
C ALA A 395 -9.57 -18.93 -20.38
N LYS A 396 -8.47 -19.47 -20.88
CA LYS A 396 -8.04 -20.84 -20.59
C LYS A 396 -7.72 -20.99 -19.11
N LYS A 397 -7.83 -22.21 -18.53
CA LYS A 397 -7.51 -22.46 -17.12
C LYS A 397 -6.10 -21.99 -16.71
N ALA A 398 -5.13 -22.09 -17.62
CA ALA A 398 -3.77 -21.59 -17.41
C ALA A 398 -3.71 -20.07 -17.27
N ASP A 399 -4.52 -19.35 -18.06
CA ASP A 399 -4.60 -17.88 -18.02
C ASP A 399 -5.30 -17.41 -16.73
N ALA A 400 -6.34 -18.14 -16.28
CA ALA A 400 -7.02 -17.84 -15.01
C ALA A 400 -6.10 -18.03 -13.79
N PHE A 401 -5.21 -19.03 -13.81
CA PHE A 401 -4.20 -19.24 -12.77
C PHE A 401 -3.07 -18.19 -12.86
N GLY A 402 -2.67 -17.81 -14.07
CA GLY A 402 -1.75 -16.70 -14.31
C GLY A 402 -2.29 -15.37 -13.79
N VAL A 403 -3.57 -15.07 -14.02
CA VAL A 403 -4.25 -13.89 -13.48
C VAL A 403 -4.32 -13.94 -11.96
N LEU A 404 -4.54 -15.12 -11.34
CA LEU A 404 -4.54 -15.29 -9.88
C LEU A 404 -3.17 -14.97 -9.27
N LEU A 405 -2.10 -15.33 -9.96
CA LEU A 405 -0.72 -15.04 -9.54
C LEU A 405 -0.21 -13.69 -10.05
N GLY A 406 -1.05 -12.90 -10.74
CA GLY A 406 -0.62 -11.68 -11.42
C GLY A 406 0.32 -11.94 -12.59
N ILE A 407 0.30 -13.15 -13.15
CA ILE A 407 1.18 -13.61 -14.23
C ILE A 407 0.30 -13.97 -15.45
N SER A 408 -0.20 -13.00 -16.13
CA SER A 408 -0.95 -13.19 -17.38
C SER A 408 -0.28 -12.52 -18.56
#